data_fbda6cd3bd2cda954699d26778325a2c
#
_entry.id   fbda6cd3bd2cda954699d26778325a2c
#
_cell.length_a   1.000
_cell.length_b   1.000
_cell.length_c   1.000
_cell.angle_alpha   90.00
_cell.angle_beta   90.00
_cell.angle_gamma   90.00
#
_symmetry.space_group_name_H-M   'P 1'
#
loop_
_entity.id
_entity.type
_entity.pdbx_description
1 polymer ?
#
loop_
_entity_poly.entity_id
_entity_poly.type
_entity_poly.pdbx_seq_one_letter_code
_entity_poly.pdbx_strand_id
1 'polypeptide(L)'
;MNFTSEILKCCYKREEVLKNGLSMTIYNKYFDKMRKSAHILVSEGRQDELLPYLGSESVSIRRDIAGLLYNSYPELCKSIFREISEMTVETGLQKCYTIVVATAIDILKYGIPKDFP
;
A
#
# COMPACT_ATOMS: atom_id res chain seq x y z
N MET A 1 -6.58 20.40 6.03
CA MET A 1 -6.80 18.95 6.18
C MET A 1 -5.47 18.21 6.11
N ASN A 2 -5.26 17.24 6.97
CA ASN A 2 -4.03 16.45 6.96
C ASN A 2 -4.21 15.20 6.10
N PHE A 3 -3.83 15.27 4.83
CA PHE A 3 -3.98 14.16 3.89
C PHE A 3 -3.12 12.96 4.24
N THR A 4 -1.93 13.18 4.80
CA THR A 4 -1.06 12.10 5.27
C THR A 4 -1.76 11.29 6.36
N SER A 5 -2.36 11.95 7.35
CA SER A 5 -3.13 11.30 8.40
C SER A 5 -4.32 10.52 7.84
N GLU A 6 -5.04 11.08 6.88
CA GLU A 6 -6.17 10.40 6.23
C GLU A 6 -5.71 9.13 5.49
N ILE A 7 -4.59 9.20 4.79
CA ILE A 7 -4.01 8.04 4.10
C ILE A 7 -3.69 6.94 5.11
N LEU A 8 -3.05 7.29 6.22
CA LEU A 8 -2.67 6.31 7.25
C LEU A 8 -3.91 5.67 7.90
N LYS A 9 -4.94 6.46 8.18
CA LYS A 9 -6.22 5.91 8.68
C LYS A 9 -6.79 4.87 7.73
N CYS A 10 -6.76 5.15 6.42
CA CYS A 10 -7.23 4.20 5.41
C CYS A 10 -6.37 2.93 5.38
N CYS A 11 -5.05 3.07 5.51
CA CYS A 11 -4.15 1.92 5.59
C CYS A 11 -4.48 1.02 6.78
N TYR A 12 -4.70 1.60 7.96
CA TYR A 12 -5.06 0.84 9.15
C TYR A 12 -6.42 0.16 9.00
N LYS A 13 -7.40 0.84 8.40
CA LYS A 13 -8.73 0.25 8.14
C LYS A 13 -8.63 -0.92 7.17
N ARG A 14 -7.82 -0.80 6.13
CA ARG A 14 -7.61 -1.89 5.18
C ARG A 14 -6.95 -3.10 5.86
N GLU A 15 -5.97 -2.88 6.70
CA GLU A 15 -5.34 -3.96 7.46
C GLU A 15 -6.34 -4.64 8.39
N GLU A 16 -7.19 -3.86 9.07
CA GLU A 16 -8.24 -4.38 9.94
C GLU A 16 -9.22 -5.28 9.15
N VAL A 17 -9.58 -4.88 7.93
CA VAL A 17 -10.43 -5.69 7.05
C VAL A 17 -9.78 -7.04 6.75
N LEU A 18 -8.48 -7.06 6.45
CA LEU A 18 -7.76 -8.30 6.18
C LEU A 18 -7.71 -9.21 7.42
N LYS A 19 -7.40 -8.65 8.58
CA LYS A 19 -7.29 -9.41 9.84
C LYS A 19 -8.59 -10.03 10.28
N ASN A 20 -9.70 -9.33 10.05
CA ASN A 20 -11.02 -9.74 10.52
C ASN A 20 -11.87 -10.45 9.46
N GLY A 21 -11.32 -10.69 8.27
CA GLY A 21 -12.05 -11.36 7.18
C GLY A 21 -13.26 -10.58 6.70
N LEU A 22 -13.20 -9.24 6.73
CA LEU A 22 -14.30 -8.39 6.33
C LEU A 22 -14.38 -8.22 4.80
N SER A 23 -15.43 -7.51 4.34
CA SER A 23 -15.75 -7.35 2.93
C SER A 23 -14.63 -6.69 2.10
N MET A 24 -14.32 -7.27 0.95
CA MET A 24 -13.39 -6.68 -0.02
C MET A 24 -13.95 -5.38 -0.62
N THR A 25 -15.26 -5.20 -0.62
CA THR A 25 -15.89 -3.93 -1.02
C THR A 25 -15.45 -2.81 -0.09
N ILE A 26 -15.44 -3.06 1.22
CA ILE A 26 -14.98 -2.10 2.22
C ILE A 26 -13.47 -1.84 2.04
N TYR A 27 -12.68 -2.89 1.82
CA TYR A 27 -11.25 -2.82 1.57
C TYR A 27 -10.93 -1.87 0.41
N ASN A 28 -11.64 -2.05 -0.71
CA ASN A 28 -11.45 -1.23 -1.90
C ASN A 28 -11.95 0.21 -1.73
N LYS A 29 -13.02 0.41 -0.94
CA LYS A 29 -13.52 1.75 -0.63
C LYS A 29 -12.46 2.59 0.08
N TYR A 30 -11.76 2.01 1.06
CA TYR A 30 -10.67 2.72 1.73
C TYR A 30 -9.48 2.96 0.83
N PHE A 31 -9.21 2.06 -0.12
CA PHE A 31 -8.18 2.28 -1.12
C PHE A 31 -8.50 3.50 -2.00
N ASP A 32 -9.73 3.63 -2.46
CA ASP A 32 -10.15 4.78 -3.27
C ASP A 32 -9.97 6.09 -2.53
N LYS A 33 -10.33 6.13 -1.24
CA LYS A 33 -10.13 7.32 -0.40
C LYS A 33 -8.66 7.66 -0.25
N MET A 34 -7.85 6.66 0.02
CA MET A 34 -6.40 6.79 0.21
C MET A 34 -5.75 7.34 -1.06
N ARG A 35 -6.11 6.79 -2.21
CA ARG A 35 -5.58 7.19 -3.50
C ARG A 35 -5.92 8.65 -3.83
N LYS A 36 -7.16 9.08 -3.57
CA LYS A 36 -7.58 10.48 -3.78
C LYS A 36 -6.75 11.43 -2.94
N SER A 37 -6.57 11.13 -1.66
CA SER A 37 -5.75 11.94 -0.77
C SER A 37 -4.29 11.99 -1.24
N ALA A 38 -3.76 10.88 -1.72
CA ALA A 38 -2.39 10.80 -2.23
C ALA A 38 -2.20 11.63 -3.50
N HIS A 39 -3.20 11.66 -4.41
CA HIS A 39 -3.15 12.55 -5.57
C HIS A 39 -3.00 14.02 -5.16
N ILE A 40 -3.69 14.44 -4.11
CA ILE A 40 -3.59 15.80 -3.60
C ILE A 40 -2.17 16.05 -3.04
N LEU A 41 -1.63 15.11 -2.25
CA LEU A 41 -0.27 15.25 -1.73
C LEU A 41 0.76 15.40 -2.86
N VAL A 42 0.65 14.58 -3.88
CA VAL A 42 1.58 14.65 -5.04
C VAL A 42 1.43 15.99 -5.76
N SER A 43 0.20 16.46 -5.97
CA SER A 43 -0.04 17.76 -6.63
C SER A 43 0.55 18.92 -5.85
N GLU A 44 0.71 18.79 -4.54
CA GLU A 44 1.29 19.79 -3.65
C GLU A 44 2.80 19.57 -3.43
N GLY A 45 3.40 18.57 -4.06
CA GLY A 45 4.81 18.23 -3.85
C GLY A 45 5.11 17.67 -2.47
N ARG A 46 4.12 17.11 -1.76
CA ARG A 46 4.23 16.66 -0.37
C ARG A 46 4.29 15.15 -0.21
N GLN A 47 4.48 14.40 -1.30
CA GLN A 47 4.50 12.93 -1.25
C GLN A 47 5.61 12.37 -0.35
N ASP A 48 6.67 13.15 -0.09
CA ASP A 48 7.76 12.74 0.81
C ASP A 48 7.29 12.48 2.23
N GLU A 49 6.14 13.03 2.63
CA GLU A 49 5.57 12.79 3.95
C GLU A 49 5.21 11.31 4.15
N LEU A 50 5.06 10.55 3.08
CA LEU A 50 4.74 9.13 3.14
C LEU A 50 5.99 8.22 3.21
N LEU A 51 7.17 8.73 2.88
CA LEU A 51 8.40 7.93 2.83
C LEU A 51 8.69 7.13 4.13
N PRO A 52 8.54 7.71 5.33
CA PRO A 52 8.82 6.96 6.57
C PRO A 52 8.00 5.68 6.71
N TYR A 53 6.83 5.62 6.11
CA TYR A 53 5.91 4.48 6.26
C TYR A 53 6.26 3.30 5.36
N LEU A 54 7.23 3.46 4.44
CA LEU A 54 7.82 2.34 3.72
C LEU A 54 8.61 1.41 4.65
N GLY A 55 8.99 1.89 5.83
CA GLY A 55 9.64 1.09 6.88
C GLY A 55 8.68 0.52 7.92
N SER A 56 7.37 0.62 7.71
CA SER A 56 6.39 0.08 8.66
C SER A 56 6.58 -1.42 8.90
N GLU A 57 6.34 -1.87 10.13
CA GLU A 57 6.33 -3.29 10.46
C GLU A 57 5.17 -4.03 9.79
N SER A 58 4.09 -3.33 9.44
CA SER A 58 2.96 -3.91 8.74
C SER A 58 3.26 -4.07 7.25
N VAL A 59 3.24 -5.31 6.77
CA VAL A 59 3.43 -5.62 5.34
C VAL A 59 2.31 -4.99 4.51
N SER A 60 1.09 -4.92 5.05
CA SER A 60 -0.07 -4.31 4.39
C SER A 60 0.15 -2.80 4.18
N ILE A 61 0.62 -2.10 5.21
CA ILE A 61 0.89 -0.66 5.12
C ILE A 61 2.06 -0.40 4.18
N ARG A 62 3.13 -1.18 4.25
CA ARG A 62 4.27 -1.03 3.31
C ARG A 62 3.83 -1.17 1.87
N ARG A 63 2.98 -2.16 1.57
CA ARG A 63 2.48 -2.36 0.21
C ARG A 63 1.62 -1.18 -0.24
N ASP A 64 0.70 -0.71 0.61
CA ASP A 64 -0.18 0.41 0.29
C ASP A 64 0.62 1.67 -0.01
N ILE A 65 1.56 2.02 0.86
CA ILE A 65 2.38 3.22 0.70
C ILE A 65 3.29 3.10 -0.53
N ALA A 66 3.90 1.93 -0.76
CA ALA A 66 4.74 1.71 -1.94
C ALA A 66 3.95 1.87 -3.23
N GLY A 67 2.67 1.46 -3.25
CA GLY A 67 1.79 1.68 -4.39
C GLY A 67 1.56 3.16 -4.67
N LEU A 68 1.29 3.94 -3.61
CA LEU A 68 1.05 5.38 -3.73
C LEU A 68 2.31 6.16 -4.13
N LEU A 69 3.49 5.70 -3.77
CA LEU A 69 4.76 6.35 -4.06
C LEU A 69 5.48 5.81 -5.30
N TYR A 70 4.92 4.80 -5.95
CA TYR A 70 5.59 4.09 -7.04
C TYR A 70 6.04 5.02 -8.17
N ASN A 71 5.17 5.93 -8.61
CA ASN A 71 5.50 6.84 -9.71
C ASN A 71 6.52 7.92 -9.30
N SER A 72 6.55 8.28 -8.02
CA SER A 72 7.52 9.27 -7.50
C SER A 72 8.88 8.64 -7.21
N TYR A 73 8.92 7.39 -6.74
CA TYR A 73 10.13 6.68 -6.33
C TYR A 73 10.11 5.24 -6.84
N PRO A 74 10.17 5.04 -8.16
CA PRO A 74 9.94 3.69 -8.73
C PRO A 74 10.94 2.64 -8.26
N GLU A 75 12.22 2.95 -8.18
CA GLU A 75 13.24 1.95 -7.81
C GLU A 75 13.11 1.54 -6.34
N LEU A 76 12.86 2.52 -5.45
CA LEU A 76 12.66 2.24 -4.03
C LEU A 76 11.41 1.38 -3.82
N CYS A 77 10.30 1.73 -4.48
CA CYS A 77 9.05 0.99 -4.34
C CYS A 77 9.14 -0.42 -4.95
N LYS A 78 9.83 -0.57 -6.08
CA LYS A 78 10.10 -1.91 -6.65
C LYS A 78 10.86 -2.78 -5.66
N SER A 79 11.84 -2.22 -4.96
CA SER A 79 12.59 -2.93 -3.93
C SER A 79 11.67 -3.44 -2.82
N ILE A 80 10.74 -2.59 -2.36
CA ILE A 80 9.74 -2.98 -1.36
C ILE A 80 8.83 -4.10 -1.89
N PHE A 81 8.34 -3.98 -3.11
CA PHE A 81 7.49 -5.03 -3.71
C PHE A 81 8.23 -6.36 -3.88
N ARG A 82 9.52 -6.34 -4.25
CA ARG A 82 10.33 -7.56 -4.35
C ARG A 82 10.44 -8.24 -3.00
N GLU A 83 10.74 -7.48 -1.95
CA GLU A 83 10.82 -7.99 -0.59
C GLU A 83 9.50 -8.65 -0.17
N ILE A 84 8.37 -7.98 -0.41
CA ILE A 84 7.05 -8.50 -0.07
C ILE A 84 6.74 -9.77 -0.90
N SER A 85 7.08 -9.77 -2.19
CA SER A 85 6.77 -10.88 -3.10
C SER A 85 7.43 -12.21 -2.69
N GLU A 86 8.48 -12.15 -1.91
CA GLU A 86 9.21 -13.32 -1.44
C GLU A 86 8.69 -13.89 -0.12
N MET A 87 7.75 -13.21 0.54
CA MET A 87 7.19 -13.66 1.81
C MET A 87 6.23 -14.83 1.60
N THR A 88 6.31 -15.82 2.49
CA THR A 88 5.44 -17.00 2.47
C THR A 88 4.96 -17.31 3.89
N VAL A 89 3.91 -18.13 3.99
CA VAL A 89 3.42 -18.61 5.29
C VAL A 89 4.52 -19.39 6.02
N GLU A 90 5.33 -20.15 5.29
CA GLU A 90 6.45 -20.92 5.84
C GLU A 90 7.55 -20.03 6.42
N THR A 91 7.70 -18.79 5.90
CA THR A 91 8.67 -17.81 6.42
C THR A 91 8.07 -16.86 7.44
N GLY A 92 6.86 -17.14 7.93
CA GLY A 92 6.23 -16.39 9.01
C GLY A 92 5.13 -15.42 8.60
N LEU A 93 4.74 -15.38 7.32
CA LEU A 93 3.64 -14.54 6.87
C LEU A 93 2.31 -15.06 7.43
N GLN A 94 1.52 -14.17 8.03
CA GLN A 94 0.16 -14.51 8.44
C GLN A 94 -0.72 -14.73 7.20
N LYS A 95 -1.60 -15.74 7.26
CA LYS A 95 -2.48 -16.10 6.12
C LYS A 95 -3.33 -14.94 5.63
N CYS A 96 -3.76 -14.04 6.51
CA CYS A 96 -4.59 -12.90 6.13
C CYS A 96 -3.86 -11.92 5.20
N TYR A 97 -2.53 -11.99 5.10
CA TYR A 97 -1.73 -11.13 4.25
C TYR A 97 -1.35 -11.75 2.90
N THR A 98 -1.86 -12.93 2.56
CA THR A 98 -1.53 -13.57 1.28
C THR A 98 -1.95 -12.73 0.07
N ILE A 99 -3.05 -11.97 0.18
CA ILE A 99 -3.46 -11.04 -0.88
C ILE A 99 -2.47 -9.89 -1.06
N VAL A 100 -1.80 -9.46 0.03
CA VAL A 100 -0.78 -8.42 -0.03
C VAL A 100 0.39 -8.87 -0.89
N VAL A 101 0.84 -10.11 -0.68
CA VAL A 101 1.91 -10.71 -1.48
C VAL A 101 1.49 -10.88 -2.94
N ALA A 102 0.28 -11.40 -3.17
CA ALA A 102 -0.25 -11.59 -4.53
C ALA A 102 -0.29 -10.28 -5.31
N THR A 103 -0.74 -9.19 -4.68
CA THR A 103 -0.79 -7.88 -5.34
C THR A 103 0.60 -7.30 -5.58
N ALA A 104 1.56 -7.55 -4.69
CA ALA A 104 2.95 -7.15 -4.91
C ALA A 104 3.55 -7.85 -6.14
N ILE A 105 3.29 -9.15 -6.29
CA ILE A 105 3.72 -9.94 -7.44
C ILE A 105 3.12 -9.36 -8.72
N ASP A 106 1.83 -9.03 -8.71
CA ASP A 106 1.15 -8.45 -9.87
C ASP A 106 1.74 -7.10 -10.27
N ILE A 107 2.05 -6.25 -9.30
CA ILE A 107 2.67 -4.94 -9.57
C ILE A 107 4.04 -5.12 -10.20
N LEU A 108 4.85 -6.05 -9.72
CA LEU A 108 6.17 -6.33 -10.31
C LEU A 108 6.05 -6.84 -11.74
N LYS A 109 5.01 -7.60 -12.05
CA LYS A 109 4.80 -8.23 -13.36
C LYS A 109 4.16 -7.28 -14.37
N TYR A 110 3.15 -6.51 -13.94
CA TYR A 110 2.31 -5.71 -14.83
C TYR A 110 2.45 -4.21 -14.66
N GLY A 111 3.15 -3.77 -13.62
CA GLY A 111 3.26 -2.35 -13.27
C GLY A 111 2.08 -1.85 -12.46
N ILE A 112 2.12 -0.54 -12.17
CA ILE A 112 1.11 0.14 -11.38
C ILE A 112 -0.03 0.62 -12.31
N PRO A 113 -1.30 0.60 -11.89
CA PRO A 113 -2.39 1.18 -12.69
C PRO A 113 -2.18 2.66 -12.99
N LYS A 114 -2.69 3.12 -14.15
CA LYS A 114 -2.47 4.50 -14.63
C LYS A 114 -3.06 5.57 -13.74
N ASP A 115 -4.09 5.25 -12.96
CA ASP A 115 -4.77 6.20 -12.08
C ASP A 115 -4.11 6.32 -10.70
N PHE A 116 -2.96 5.71 -10.50
CA PHE A 116 -2.20 5.83 -9.26
C PHE A 116 -1.41 7.14 -9.21
N PRO A 117 -1.25 7.75 -8.03
CA PRO A 117 -0.44 8.96 -7.89
C PRO A 117 0.99 8.73 -8.25
#